data_d9a68519a209eaa3691eb5dd5552a0f7
#
_entry.id   d9a68519a209eaa3691eb5dd5552a0f7
#
_cell.length_a   1.000
_cell.length_b   1.000
_cell.length_c   1.000
_cell.angle_alpha   90.00
_cell.angle_beta   90.00
_cell.angle_gamma   90.00
#
_symmetry.space_group_name_H-M   'P 1'
#
loop_
_entity.id
_entity.type
_entity.pdbx_description
1 polymer ?
#
loop_
_entity_poly.entity_id
_entity_poly.type
_entity_poly.pdbx_seq_one_letter_code
_entity_poly.pdbx_strand_id
1 'polypeptide(L)'
;MAFMVQTASQELLTPLLQKARDEGWNPGLDDVSMILKRFPDGFLIGCLDGTPISMAAVIRPMAKKCFVGLYYVDKEFRHLGYGHQMWDAVMEYVGDSACTLDCKIEQLEWFKQFGFKLAHRNIRYKLRRNDFELIEDPAIKPLDQIDFAQLLDFDSKVITTERRDFMHKWLQHHHTLVYYDH
;
A
#
# COMPACT_ATOMS: atom_id res chain seq x y z
N MET A 1 -26.60 -1.20 -16.36
CA MET A 1 -25.36 -1.67 -15.71
C MET A 1 -25.18 -0.86 -14.42
N ALA A 2 -25.16 -1.54 -13.29
CA ALA A 2 -25.02 -0.89 -11.97
C ALA A 2 -23.58 -1.07 -11.47
N PHE A 3 -22.89 0.04 -11.20
CA PHE A 3 -21.61 0.05 -10.53
C PHE A 3 -21.83 0.27 -9.04
N MET A 4 -21.24 -0.60 -8.21
CA MET A 4 -21.33 -0.50 -6.75
C MET A 4 -19.96 -0.70 -6.13
N VAL A 5 -19.66 0.10 -5.09
CA VAL A 5 -18.46 -0.06 -4.28
C VAL A 5 -18.82 -0.68 -2.94
N GLN A 6 -18.04 -1.66 -2.52
CA GLN A 6 -18.24 -2.36 -1.26
C GLN A 6 -16.88 -2.72 -0.64
N THR A 7 -16.88 -3.15 0.62
CA THR A 7 -15.71 -3.75 1.28
C THR A 7 -15.31 -5.04 0.55
N ALA A 8 -14.03 -5.23 0.32
CA ALA A 8 -13.51 -6.35 -0.45
C ALA A 8 -13.14 -7.55 0.43
N SER A 9 -13.47 -8.74 -0.02
CA SER A 9 -12.83 -9.97 0.44
C SER A 9 -11.54 -10.25 -0.34
N GLN A 10 -10.68 -11.11 0.21
CA GLN A 10 -9.46 -11.52 -0.48
C GLN A 10 -9.75 -12.18 -1.84
N GLU A 11 -10.84 -12.94 -1.93
CA GLU A 11 -11.27 -13.61 -3.17
C GLU A 11 -11.57 -12.61 -4.28
N LEU A 12 -12.29 -11.53 -3.95
CA LEU A 12 -12.63 -10.48 -4.90
C LEU A 12 -11.41 -9.64 -5.32
N LEU A 13 -10.43 -9.46 -4.44
CA LEU A 13 -9.21 -8.70 -4.73
C LEU A 13 -8.24 -9.48 -5.62
N THR A 14 -8.15 -10.79 -5.45
CA THR A 14 -7.12 -11.62 -6.10
C THR A 14 -7.04 -11.43 -7.62
N PRO A 15 -8.15 -11.44 -8.38
CA PRO A 15 -8.10 -11.24 -9.83
C PRO A 15 -7.57 -9.86 -10.23
N LEU A 16 -7.96 -8.81 -9.52
CA LEU A 16 -7.53 -7.44 -9.82
C LEU A 16 -6.07 -7.20 -9.42
N LEU A 17 -5.61 -7.82 -8.33
CA LEU A 17 -4.20 -7.81 -7.94
C LEU A 17 -3.33 -8.48 -9.00
N GLN A 18 -3.79 -9.59 -9.59
CA GLN A 18 -3.07 -10.24 -10.68
C GLN A 18 -2.99 -9.32 -11.91
N LYS A 19 -4.09 -8.72 -12.32
CA LYS A 19 -4.09 -7.75 -13.42
C LYS A 19 -3.17 -6.55 -13.16
N ALA A 20 -3.14 -6.05 -11.93
CA ALA A 20 -2.22 -4.97 -11.55
C ALA A 20 -0.76 -5.41 -11.64
N ARG A 21 -0.42 -6.65 -11.22
CA ARG A 21 0.92 -7.23 -11.39
C ARG A 21 1.31 -7.34 -12.86
N ASP A 22 0.40 -7.79 -13.71
CA ASP A 22 0.61 -7.90 -15.16
C ASP A 22 0.89 -6.53 -15.81
N GLU A 23 0.42 -5.44 -15.17
CA GLU A 23 0.74 -4.06 -15.54
C GLU A 23 2.02 -3.51 -14.89
N GLY A 24 2.80 -4.37 -14.23
CA GLY A 24 4.07 -4.01 -13.61
C GLY A 24 3.96 -3.38 -12.22
N TRP A 25 2.78 -3.44 -11.58
CA TRP A 25 2.66 -3.13 -10.17
C TRP A 25 3.36 -4.22 -9.35
N ASN A 26 3.95 -3.84 -8.23
CA ASN A 26 4.71 -4.77 -7.40
C ASN A 26 4.22 -4.72 -5.94
N PRO A 27 2.97 -5.12 -5.65
CA PRO A 27 2.57 -5.39 -4.28
C PRO A 27 3.37 -6.60 -3.77
N GLY A 28 3.78 -6.57 -2.50
CA GLY A 28 4.42 -7.72 -1.87
C GLY A 28 3.52 -8.96 -1.93
N LEU A 29 4.13 -10.15 -1.89
CA LEU A 29 3.40 -11.41 -2.07
C LEU A 29 2.31 -11.60 -1.01
N ASP A 30 2.62 -11.28 0.25
CA ASP A 30 1.73 -11.48 1.40
C ASP A 30 1.15 -10.17 1.97
N ASP A 31 1.58 -9.01 1.45
CA ASP A 31 1.20 -7.69 1.96
C ASP A 31 -0.32 -7.52 2.06
N VAL A 32 -1.03 -7.84 0.98
CA VAL A 32 -2.48 -7.66 0.91
C VAL A 32 -3.19 -8.53 1.94
N SER A 33 -2.79 -9.79 2.10
CA SER A 33 -3.41 -10.70 3.07
C SER A 33 -3.18 -10.26 4.52
N MET A 34 -1.99 -9.75 4.83
CA MET A 34 -1.65 -9.22 6.15
C MET A 34 -2.40 -7.92 6.45
N ILE A 35 -2.40 -7.00 5.49
CA ILE A 35 -3.08 -5.70 5.65
C ILE A 35 -4.59 -5.92 5.77
N LEU A 36 -5.17 -6.81 4.97
CA LEU A 36 -6.59 -7.14 5.04
C LEU A 36 -6.99 -7.73 6.40
N LYS A 37 -6.16 -8.61 6.98
CA LYS A 37 -6.39 -9.13 8.35
C LYS A 37 -6.36 -8.03 9.42
N ARG A 38 -5.51 -7.01 9.25
CA ARG A 38 -5.36 -5.92 10.21
C ARG A 38 -6.41 -4.83 10.03
N PHE A 39 -6.82 -4.59 8.78
CA PHE A 39 -7.75 -3.55 8.36
C PHE A 39 -8.82 -4.16 7.44
N PRO A 40 -9.74 -4.99 7.97
CA PRO A 40 -10.70 -5.73 7.16
C PRO A 40 -11.62 -4.84 6.33
N ASP A 41 -11.93 -3.65 6.83
CA ASP A 41 -12.76 -2.67 6.11
C ASP A 41 -11.95 -1.73 5.22
N GLY A 42 -10.62 -1.85 5.23
CA GLY A 42 -9.71 -0.93 4.53
C GLY A 42 -9.55 -1.21 3.04
N PHE A 43 -10.12 -2.29 2.53
CA PHE A 43 -10.10 -2.59 1.10
C PHE A 43 -11.48 -2.40 0.50
N LEU A 44 -11.55 -1.57 -0.52
CA LEU A 44 -12.75 -1.32 -1.30
C LEU A 44 -12.63 -1.96 -2.66
N ILE A 45 -13.75 -2.47 -3.16
CA ILE A 45 -13.86 -3.05 -4.49
C ILE A 45 -15.06 -2.47 -5.21
N GLY A 46 -14.86 -2.04 -6.45
CA GLY A 46 -15.94 -1.59 -7.33
C GLY A 46 -16.32 -2.70 -8.31
N CYS A 47 -17.56 -3.09 -8.28
CA CYS A 47 -18.14 -4.12 -9.12
C CYS A 47 -19.13 -3.53 -10.12
N LEU A 48 -19.04 -3.96 -11.36
CA LEU A 48 -20.03 -3.68 -12.41
C LEU A 48 -20.84 -4.92 -12.67
N ASP A 49 -22.15 -4.86 -12.39
CA ASP A 49 -23.08 -6.01 -12.48
C ASP A 49 -22.52 -7.27 -11.79
N GLY A 50 -21.91 -7.10 -10.60
CA GLY A 50 -21.31 -8.16 -9.80
C GLY A 50 -19.87 -8.54 -10.19
N THR A 51 -19.33 -8.05 -11.30
CA THR A 51 -17.95 -8.32 -11.73
C THR A 51 -16.99 -7.29 -11.15
N PRO A 52 -15.93 -7.70 -10.42
CA PRO A 52 -14.91 -6.79 -9.92
C PRO A 52 -14.13 -6.11 -11.05
N ILE A 53 -14.13 -4.78 -11.09
CA ILE A 53 -13.44 -4.00 -12.12
C ILE A 53 -12.50 -2.93 -11.56
N SER A 54 -12.59 -2.63 -10.27
CA SER A 54 -11.72 -1.64 -9.61
C SER A 54 -11.47 -2.00 -8.16
N MET A 55 -10.35 -1.53 -7.60
CA MET A 55 -10.01 -1.71 -6.20
C MET A 55 -9.27 -0.51 -5.65
N ALA A 56 -9.33 -0.31 -4.34
CA ALA A 56 -8.50 0.62 -3.59
C ALA A 56 -8.27 0.10 -2.16
N ALA A 57 -7.12 0.44 -1.59
CA ALA A 57 -6.84 0.24 -0.18
C ALA A 57 -6.83 1.58 0.56
N VAL A 58 -7.58 1.71 1.65
CA VAL A 58 -7.55 2.86 2.54
C VAL A 58 -7.13 2.37 3.92
N ILE A 59 -5.86 2.49 4.22
CA ILE A 59 -5.27 1.96 5.45
C ILE A 59 -5.26 3.07 6.50
N ARG A 60 -5.79 2.80 7.68
CA ARG A 60 -5.87 3.74 8.82
C ARG A 60 -4.94 3.28 9.94
N PRO A 61 -3.65 3.59 9.88
CA PRO A 61 -2.73 3.23 10.97
C PRO A 61 -3.02 4.02 12.25
N MET A 62 -3.70 5.16 12.15
CA MET A 62 -4.09 6.03 13.26
C MET A 62 -5.50 6.59 13.04
N ALA A 63 -6.14 7.04 14.13
CA ALA A 63 -7.55 7.48 14.16
C ALA A 63 -7.91 8.60 13.15
N LYS A 64 -6.96 9.47 12.79
CA LYS A 64 -7.19 10.61 11.89
C LYS A 64 -6.17 10.71 10.77
N LYS A 65 -5.48 9.61 10.47
CA LYS A 65 -4.52 9.56 9.36
C LYS A 65 -4.76 8.29 8.56
N CYS A 66 -4.80 8.40 7.25
CA CYS A 66 -4.91 7.27 6.37
C CYS A 66 -3.93 7.36 5.19
N PHE A 67 -3.68 6.23 4.61
CA PHE A 67 -2.92 6.07 3.37
C PHE A 67 -3.82 5.38 2.33
N VAL A 68 -3.91 5.96 1.14
CA VAL A 68 -4.60 5.34 0.00
C VAL A 68 -3.57 4.69 -0.90
N GLY A 69 -3.73 3.40 -1.13
CA GLY A 69 -2.91 2.62 -2.05
C GLY A 69 -3.75 1.72 -2.94
N LEU A 70 -3.10 1.03 -3.86
CA LEU A 70 -3.74 0.06 -4.76
C LEU A 70 -4.98 0.60 -5.49
N TYR A 71 -5.03 1.92 -5.73
CA TYR A 71 -6.10 2.52 -6.50
C TYR A 71 -5.97 2.11 -7.97
N TYR A 72 -6.77 1.15 -8.37
CA TYR A 72 -6.68 0.47 -9.65
C TYR A 72 -8.06 0.34 -10.31
N VAL A 73 -8.10 0.58 -11.61
CA VAL A 73 -9.23 0.26 -12.48
C VAL A 73 -8.72 -0.62 -13.61
N ASP A 74 -9.42 -1.71 -13.89
CA ASP A 74 -9.10 -2.61 -14.99
C ASP A 74 -9.09 -1.86 -16.33
N LYS A 75 -8.12 -2.17 -17.20
CA LYS A 75 -7.85 -1.45 -18.45
C LYS A 75 -9.08 -1.24 -19.31
N GLU A 76 -9.90 -2.29 -19.44
CA GLU A 76 -11.10 -2.29 -20.28
C GLU A 76 -12.17 -1.31 -19.78
N PHE A 77 -12.10 -0.91 -18.51
CA PHE A 77 -13.08 -0.05 -17.84
C PHE A 77 -12.54 1.36 -17.54
N ARG A 78 -11.33 1.68 -18.00
CA ARG A 78 -10.75 3.03 -17.84
C ARG A 78 -11.43 4.03 -18.77
N HIS A 79 -11.40 5.28 -18.36
CA HIS A 79 -11.99 6.41 -19.12
C HIS A 79 -13.51 6.34 -19.28
N LEU A 80 -14.20 5.43 -18.58
CA LEU A 80 -15.66 5.26 -18.58
C LEU A 80 -16.33 5.86 -17.32
N GLY A 81 -15.58 6.58 -16.49
CA GLY A 81 -16.10 7.23 -15.27
C GLY A 81 -16.05 6.37 -14.01
N TYR A 82 -15.77 5.07 -14.10
CA TYR A 82 -15.72 4.18 -12.94
C TYR A 82 -14.62 4.53 -11.94
N GLY A 83 -13.49 5.06 -12.42
CA GLY A 83 -12.44 5.56 -11.55
C GLY A 83 -12.92 6.69 -10.65
N HIS A 84 -13.67 7.66 -11.17
CA HIS A 84 -14.24 8.74 -10.36
C HIS A 84 -15.22 8.19 -9.32
N GLN A 85 -16.15 7.32 -9.70
CA GLN A 85 -17.10 6.71 -8.77
C GLN A 85 -16.39 5.91 -7.66
N MET A 86 -15.32 5.19 -8.01
CA MET A 86 -14.47 4.49 -7.04
C MET A 86 -13.76 5.49 -6.12
N TRP A 87 -13.27 6.61 -6.67
CA TRP A 87 -12.60 7.65 -5.90
C TRP A 87 -13.55 8.37 -4.94
N ASP A 88 -14.77 8.64 -5.36
CA ASP A 88 -15.79 9.25 -4.50
C ASP A 88 -16.06 8.35 -3.27
N ALA A 89 -16.19 7.04 -3.47
CA ALA A 89 -16.33 6.09 -2.39
C ALA A 89 -15.08 6.01 -1.49
N VAL A 90 -13.88 6.10 -2.06
CA VAL A 90 -12.63 6.20 -1.30
C VAL A 90 -12.63 7.45 -0.42
N MET A 91 -13.01 8.61 -0.96
CA MET A 91 -13.03 9.86 -0.19
C MET A 91 -14.14 9.89 0.86
N GLU A 92 -15.29 9.28 0.59
CA GLU A 92 -16.33 9.06 1.60
C GLU A 92 -15.80 8.21 2.77
N TYR A 93 -15.09 7.11 2.45
CA TYR A 93 -14.46 6.26 3.46
C TYR A 93 -13.33 6.99 4.20
N VAL A 94 -12.54 7.84 3.54
CA VAL A 94 -11.50 8.68 4.16
C VAL A 94 -12.10 9.66 5.16
N GLY A 95 -13.25 10.28 4.84
CA GLY A 95 -13.92 11.25 5.70
C GLY A 95 -13.01 12.42 6.06
N ASP A 96 -13.02 12.82 7.33
CA ASP A 96 -12.24 13.96 7.85
C ASP A 96 -10.77 13.62 8.18
N SER A 97 -10.30 12.44 7.80
CA SER A 97 -8.92 12.02 8.08
C SER A 97 -7.92 12.72 7.16
N ALA A 98 -6.77 13.10 7.70
CA ALA A 98 -5.63 13.47 6.86
C ALA A 98 -5.19 12.26 6.02
N CYS A 99 -5.14 12.44 4.71
CA CYS A 99 -4.88 11.37 3.77
C CYS A 99 -3.58 11.60 2.99
N THR A 100 -2.81 10.53 2.82
CA THR A 100 -1.64 10.48 1.96
C THR A 100 -1.78 9.38 0.92
N LEU A 101 -1.11 9.53 -0.21
CA LEU A 101 -1.05 8.52 -1.26
C LEU A 101 0.24 8.64 -2.08
N ASP A 102 0.63 7.57 -2.73
CA ASP A 102 1.64 7.57 -3.79
C ASP A 102 0.96 7.46 -5.15
N CYS A 103 1.35 8.30 -6.09
CA CYS A 103 0.84 8.25 -7.46
C CYS A 103 1.95 8.37 -8.50
N LYS A 104 1.66 7.96 -9.72
CA LYS A 104 2.52 8.28 -10.86
C LYS A 104 2.51 9.79 -11.12
N ILE A 105 3.62 10.32 -11.63
CA ILE A 105 3.76 11.76 -11.86
C ILE A 105 2.68 12.31 -12.81
N GLU A 106 2.24 11.49 -13.78
CA GLU A 106 1.20 11.84 -14.75
C GLU A 106 -0.19 12.01 -14.09
N GLN A 107 -0.38 11.44 -12.89
CA GLN A 107 -1.64 11.52 -12.14
C GLN A 107 -1.66 12.66 -11.11
N LEU A 108 -0.55 13.36 -10.94
CA LEU A 108 -0.42 14.40 -9.91
C LEU A 108 -1.49 15.49 -10.04
N GLU A 109 -1.71 16.00 -11.26
CA GLU A 109 -2.69 17.06 -11.50
C GLU A 109 -4.14 16.59 -11.24
N TRP A 110 -4.41 15.32 -11.47
CA TRP A 110 -5.71 14.74 -11.13
C TRP A 110 -5.94 14.71 -9.61
N PHE A 111 -4.97 14.28 -8.82
CA PHE A 111 -5.10 14.26 -7.36
C PHE A 111 -5.13 15.68 -6.74
N LYS A 112 -4.47 16.66 -7.34
CA LYS A 112 -4.55 18.05 -6.90
C LYS A 112 -5.97 18.61 -6.90
N GLN A 113 -6.84 18.15 -7.81
CA GLN A 113 -8.25 18.59 -7.88
C GLN A 113 -9.03 18.22 -6.62
N PHE A 114 -8.58 17.20 -5.88
CA PHE A 114 -9.16 16.76 -4.60
C PHE A 114 -8.44 17.34 -3.38
N GLY A 115 -7.61 18.36 -3.57
CA GLY A 115 -6.92 19.06 -2.49
C GLY A 115 -5.59 18.46 -2.05
N PHE A 116 -5.11 17.40 -2.71
CA PHE A 116 -3.78 16.84 -2.43
C PHE A 116 -2.66 17.80 -2.84
N LYS A 117 -1.59 17.80 -2.06
CA LYS A 117 -0.37 18.59 -2.32
C LYS A 117 0.81 17.65 -2.43
N LEU A 118 1.71 17.95 -3.37
CA LEU A 118 2.97 17.22 -3.50
C LEU A 118 3.81 17.42 -2.24
N ALA A 119 4.09 16.35 -1.51
CA ALA A 119 4.95 16.35 -0.33
C ALA A 119 6.41 16.07 -0.72
N HIS A 120 6.65 14.98 -1.47
CA HIS A 120 7.97 14.58 -1.94
C HIS A 120 7.87 13.72 -3.21
N ARG A 121 8.99 13.41 -3.81
CA ARG A 121 9.09 12.51 -4.97
C ARG A 121 9.85 11.26 -4.57
N ASN A 122 9.26 10.11 -4.84
CA ASN A 122 9.91 8.81 -4.70
C ASN A 122 10.54 8.39 -6.03
N ILE A 123 11.71 7.79 -5.97
CA ILE A 123 12.38 7.21 -7.13
C ILE A 123 12.54 5.72 -6.86
N ARG A 124 12.03 4.89 -7.77
CA ARG A 124 12.22 3.44 -7.72
C ARG A 124 13.32 3.04 -8.69
N TYR A 125 14.39 2.46 -8.15
CA TYR A 125 15.48 1.88 -8.93
C TYR A 125 15.23 0.40 -9.16
N LYS A 126 15.58 -0.09 -10.35
CA LYS A 126 15.61 -1.52 -10.70
C LYS A 126 17.06 -1.92 -10.96
N LEU A 127 17.56 -2.82 -10.16
CA LEU A 127 18.88 -3.41 -10.32
C LEU A 127 18.74 -4.84 -10.86
N ARG A 128 19.70 -5.28 -11.69
CA ARG A 128 19.85 -6.67 -12.07
C ARG A 128 20.88 -7.31 -11.14
N ARG A 129 20.66 -8.57 -10.76
CA ARG A 129 21.56 -9.29 -9.84
C ARG A 129 23.03 -9.25 -10.25
N ASN A 130 23.30 -9.26 -11.57
CA ASN A 130 24.66 -9.27 -12.12
C ASN A 130 25.31 -7.88 -12.20
N ASP A 131 24.60 -6.81 -11.84
CA ASP A 131 25.09 -5.44 -11.93
C ASP A 131 25.88 -5.01 -10.68
N PHE A 132 26.00 -5.88 -9.66
CA PHE A 132 26.72 -5.59 -8.42
C PHE A 132 27.26 -6.86 -7.77
N GLU A 133 28.36 -6.71 -7.04
CA GLU A 133 28.88 -7.76 -6.17
C GLU A 133 28.17 -7.72 -4.81
N LEU A 134 27.86 -8.90 -4.29
CA LEU A 134 27.35 -9.00 -2.91
C LEU A 134 28.54 -8.78 -1.96
N ILE A 135 28.48 -7.72 -1.19
CA ILE A 135 29.46 -7.43 -0.14
C ILE A 135 28.89 -8.00 1.17
N GLU A 136 29.65 -8.86 1.82
CA GLU A 136 29.33 -9.29 3.17
C GLU A 136 29.72 -8.17 4.15
N ASP A 137 28.75 -7.64 4.86
CA ASP A 137 28.94 -6.61 5.87
C ASP A 137 28.57 -7.19 7.25
N PRO A 138 29.51 -7.29 8.20
CA PRO A 138 29.24 -7.84 9.53
C PRO A 138 28.25 -6.99 10.35
N ALA A 139 28.00 -5.74 9.96
CA ALA A 139 26.97 -4.90 10.53
C ALA A 139 25.54 -5.28 10.08
N ILE A 140 25.42 -6.06 9.00
CA ILE A 140 24.11 -6.56 8.54
C ILE A 140 23.79 -7.86 9.30
N LYS A 141 22.76 -7.83 10.11
CA LYS A 141 22.34 -8.96 10.95
C LYS A 141 20.92 -9.39 10.63
N PRO A 142 20.61 -10.69 10.69
CA PRO A 142 19.24 -11.16 10.62
C PRO A 142 18.45 -10.68 11.85
N LEU A 143 17.14 -10.55 11.69
CA LEU A 143 16.25 -9.97 12.70
C LEU A 143 16.31 -10.69 14.06
N ASP A 144 16.47 -12.01 14.07
CA ASP A 144 16.55 -12.85 15.28
C ASP A 144 17.79 -12.56 16.14
N GLN A 145 18.78 -11.86 15.62
CA GLN A 145 19.97 -11.40 16.34
C GLN A 145 19.83 -9.98 16.90
N ILE A 146 18.70 -9.32 16.67
CA ILE A 146 18.46 -7.96 17.11
C ILE A 146 17.41 -7.92 18.21
N ASP A 147 17.65 -7.13 19.24
CA ASP A 147 16.63 -6.85 20.24
C ASP A 147 15.47 -6.07 19.59
N PHE A 148 14.32 -6.68 19.58
CA PHE A 148 13.11 -6.12 18.97
C PHE A 148 12.71 -4.79 19.63
N ALA A 149 13.00 -4.58 20.91
CA ALA A 149 12.73 -3.32 21.59
C ALA A 149 13.58 -2.17 21.03
N GLN A 150 14.86 -2.43 20.72
CA GLN A 150 15.75 -1.47 20.09
C GLN A 150 15.28 -1.10 18.67
N LEU A 151 14.82 -2.10 17.90
CA LEU A 151 14.29 -1.85 16.56
C LEU A 151 13.02 -0.98 16.61
N LEU A 152 12.13 -1.22 17.58
CA LEU A 152 10.93 -0.42 17.78
C LEU A 152 11.26 1.02 18.23
N ASP A 153 12.25 1.19 19.09
CA ASP A 153 12.71 2.50 19.53
C ASP A 153 13.28 3.28 18.33
N PHE A 154 14.08 2.63 17.50
CA PHE A 154 14.57 3.22 16.25
C PHE A 154 13.43 3.60 15.31
N ASP A 155 12.50 2.69 15.05
CA ASP A 155 11.34 2.93 14.18
C ASP A 155 10.52 4.14 14.65
N SER A 156 10.29 4.24 15.97
CA SER A 156 9.52 5.35 16.56
C SER A 156 10.18 6.73 16.40
N LYS A 157 11.50 6.77 16.29
CA LYS A 157 12.27 8.01 16.04
C LYS A 157 12.18 8.44 14.57
N VAL A 158 12.05 7.50 13.66
CA VAL A 158 11.96 7.76 12.21
C VAL A 158 10.50 7.98 11.80
N ILE A 159 9.63 7.10 12.25
CA ILE A 159 8.19 7.17 11.95
C ILE A 159 7.46 7.60 13.22
N THR A 160 7.02 8.83 13.25
CA THR A 160 6.33 9.42 14.42
C THR A 160 4.95 8.81 14.73
N THR A 161 4.57 7.77 14.00
CA THR A 161 3.32 7.02 14.16
C THR A 161 3.58 5.76 14.94
N GLU A 162 2.89 5.57 16.06
CA GLU A 162 2.98 4.31 16.79
C GLU A 162 2.40 3.18 15.95
N ARG A 163 3.26 2.23 15.54
CA ARG A 163 2.90 1.07 14.71
C ARG A 163 3.52 -0.23 15.21
N ARG A 164 3.75 -0.31 16.53
CA ARG A 164 4.39 -1.46 17.20
C ARG A 164 3.77 -2.80 16.79
N ASP A 165 2.44 -2.92 16.91
CA ASP A 165 1.72 -4.15 16.59
C ASP A 165 1.81 -4.52 15.10
N PHE A 166 1.78 -3.50 14.24
CA PHE A 166 1.98 -3.70 12.81
C PHE A 166 3.40 -4.19 12.52
N MET A 167 4.41 -3.53 13.07
CA MET A 167 5.82 -3.89 12.89
C MET A 167 6.10 -5.32 13.36
N HIS A 168 5.57 -5.70 14.52
CA HIS A 168 5.76 -7.04 15.04
C HIS A 168 5.26 -8.12 14.08
N LYS A 169 4.04 -7.94 13.54
CA LYS A 169 3.45 -8.87 12.58
C LYS A 169 4.15 -8.82 11.22
N TRP A 170 4.46 -7.62 10.75
CA TRP A 170 5.13 -7.41 9.46
C TRP A 170 6.49 -8.12 9.42
N LEU A 171 7.32 -7.92 10.44
CA LEU A 171 8.67 -8.46 10.50
C LEU A 171 8.69 -9.98 10.65
N GLN A 172 7.68 -10.59 11.29
CA GLN A 172 7.57 -12.04 11.39
C GLN A 172 7.28 -12.75 10.06
N HIS A 173 6.69 -12.04 9.09
CA HIS A 173 6.33 -12.62 7.79
C HIS A 173 7.35 -12.35 6.68
N HIS A 174 8.38 -11.54 6.95
CA HIS A 174 9.35 -11.12 5.95
C HIS A 174 10.77 -11.49 6.36
N HIS A 175 11.60 -11.86 5.38
CA HIS A 175 13.04 -11.96 5.60
C HIS A 175 13.59 -10.54 5.81
N THR A 176 13.89 -10.22 7.07
CA THR A 176 14.34 -8.89 7.48
C THR A 176 15.81 -8.95 7.88
N LEU A 177 16.58 -8.08 7.29
CA LEU A 177 17.96 -7.80 7.67
C LEU A 177 18.03 -6.40 8.28
N VAL A 178 18.83 -6.25 9.31
CA VAL A 178 19.02 -4.98 10.02
C VAL A 178 20.48 -4.59 9.92
N TYR A 179 20.74 -3.40 9.44
CA TYR A 179 22.07 -2.77 9.55
C TYR A 179 22.19 -2.22 10.97
N TYR A 180 23.15 -2.76 11.71
CA TYR A 180 23.38 -2.42 13.09
C TYR A 180 24.79 -1.83 13.25
N ASP A 181 24.84 -0.51 13.38
CA ASP A 181 26.06 0.26 13.66
C ASP A 181 26.07 0.66 15.15
N HIS A 182 27.23 0.46 15.81
CA HIS A 182 27.38 0.66 17.25
C HIS A 182 27.68 2.10 17.61
#